data_435548d225a622fa06a96b8dcdee4869
#
_entry.id   435548d225a622fa06a96b8dcdee4869
#
_cell.length_a   1.000
_cell.length_b   1.000
_cell.length_c   1.000
_cell.angle_alpha   90.00
_cell.angle_beta   90.00
_cell.angle_gamma   90.00
#
_symmetry.space_group_name_H-M   'P 1'
#
loop_
_entity.id
_entity.type
_entity.pdbx_description
1 polymer ?
#
loop_
_entity_poly.entity_id
_entity_poly.type
_entity_poly.pdbx_seq_one_letter_code
_entity_poly.pdbx_strand_id
1 'polypeptide(L)'
;MIGWFGCAMLCYVTPKEHLGLPNRDDVKVGVITYKIAAHASDLGKGHPAAKLRDDALSRARFEFRWEDQFNLSLDPETAKLFHDATLPKDAHKVAHFCSMCGPKFCSMKITADVREYAAKLNDKEIGMAAMSDKFKEMGGQVYLDAEKVKESNKTLG
;
A
#
# COMPACT_ATOMS: atom_id res chain seq x y z
N MET A 1 -16.47 16.50 -14.38
CA MET A 1 -16.56 17.95 -14.68
C MET A 1 -17.88 18.55 -14.21
N ILE A 2 -19.06 18.06 -14.58
CA ILE A 2 -20.35 18.61 -14.15
C ILE A 2 -20.45 18.71 -12.62
N GLY A 3 -20.12 17.64 -11.92
CA GLY A 3 -20.11 17.62 -10.46
C GLY A 3 -19.12 18.59 -9.84
N TRP A 4 -17.98 18.83 -10.47
CA TRP A 4 -16.96 19.77 -10.00
C TRP A 4 -17.46 21.24 -10.08
N PHE A 5 -18.15 21.58 -11.17
CA PHE A 5 -18.56 22.96 -11.44
C PHE A 5 -19.94 23.37 -10.87
N GLY A 6 -20.49 22.61 -9.94
CA GLY A 6 -21.64 23.09 -9.20
C GLY A 6 -22.82 22.15 -9.06
N CYS A 7 -22.72 20.93 -9.58
CA CYS A 7 -23.76 19.94 -9.36
C CYS A 7 -23.69 19.40 -7.92
N ALA A 8 -24.81 19.45 -7.20
CA ALA A 8 -24.89 18.97 -5.82
C ALA A 8 -25.19 17.46 -5.74
N MET A 9 -25.73 16.88 -6.80
CA MET A 9 -26.12 15.47 -6.86
C MET A 9 -25.93 14.93 -8.26
N LEU A 10 -25.42 13.70 -8.36
CA LEU A 10 -25.31 12.95 -9.61
C LEU A 10 -26.27 11.77 -9.56
N CYS A 11 -27.08 11.60 -10.62
CA CYS A 11 -27.88 10.42 -10.82
C CYS A 11 -27.12 9.45 -11.77
N TYR A 12 -27.21 8.15 -11.50
CA TYR A 12 -26.53 7.15 -12.32
C TYR A 12 -27.24 6.90 -13.66
N VAL A 13 -26.47 6.47 -14.63
CA VAL A 13 -26.94 5.92 -15.91
C VAL A 13 -26.38 4.50 -16.01
N THR A 14 -27.18 3.57 -16.51
CA THR A 14 -26.72 2.20 -16.73
C THR A 14 -25.98 2.07 -18.06
N PRO A 15 -25.17 1.03 -18.27
CA PRO A 15 -24.49 0.78 -19.54
C PRO A 15 -25.44 0.64 -20.75
N LYS A 16 -26.70 0.30 -20.49
CA LYS A 16 -27.72 0.18 -21.54
C LYS A 16 -28.34 1.51 -21.97
N GLU A 17 -28.10 2.56 -21.20
CA GLU A 17 -28.73 3.87 -21.41
C GLU A 17 -30.26 3.75 -21.56
N HIS A 18 -30.80 4.11 -22.73
CA HIS A 18 -32.22 4.00 -23.04
C HIS A 18 -32.54 2.86 -24.01
N LEU A 19 -31.57 2.00 -24.32
CA LEU A 19 -31.71 0.95 -25.34
C LEU A 19 -32.24 -0.39 -24.80
N GLY A 20 -32.38 -0.52 -23.48
CA GLY A 20 -32.90 -1.72 -22.86
C GLY A 20 -33.18 -1.57 -21.40
N LEU A 21 -33.93 -2.52 -20.80
CA LEU A 21 -34.15 -2.57 -19.37
C LEU A 21 -32.88 -3.05 -18.67
N PRO A 22 -32.39 -2.33 -17.66
CA PRO A 22 -31.21 -2.72 -16.91
C PRO A 22 -31.52 -3.92 -16.00
N ASN A 23 -30.59 -4.84 -15.90
CA ASN A 23 -30.58 -5.87 -14.88
C ASN A 23 -29.88 -5.37 -13.61
N ARG A 24 -29.80 -6.23 -12.57
CA ARG A 24 -29.17 -5.90 -11.29
C ARG A 24 -27.70 -5.47 -11.46
N ASP A 25 -26.96 -6.17 -12.32
CA ASP A 25 -25.53 -5.91 -12.51
C ASP A 25 -25.30 -4.60 -13.27
N ASP A 26 -26.13 -4.29 -14.26
CA ASP A 26 -26.13 -3.01 -14.97
C ASP A 26 -26.34 -1.85 -13.98
N VAL A 27 -27.31 -1.99 -13.06
CA VAL A 27 -27.57 -0.99 -12.01
C VAL A 27 -26.38 -0.85 -11.08
N LYS A 28 -25.79 -1.96 -10.62
CA LYS A 28 -24.60 -1.94 -9.77
C LYS A 28 -23.46 -1.20 -10.45
N VAL A 29 -23.15 -1.54 -11.69
CA VAL A 29 -22.09 -0.87 -12.47
C VAL A 29 -22.39 0.63 -12.61
N GLY A 30 -23.62 1.01 -12.94
CA GLY A 30 -24.01 2.41 -13.03
C GLY A 30 -23.81 3.17 -11.73
N VAL A 31 -24.30 2.64 -10.62
CA VAL A 31 -24.15 3.26 -9.28
C VAL A 31 -22.68 3.42 -8.90
N ILE A 32 -21.86 2.38 -9.06
CA ILE A 32 -20.43 2.41 -8.71
C ILE A 32 -19.68 3.43 -9.58
N THR A 33 -19.96 3.47 -10.87
CA THR A 33 -19.35 4.44 -11.80
C THR A 33 -19.64 5.88 -11.35
N TYR A 34 -20.88 6.17 -10.97
CA TYR A 34 -21.26 7.49 -10.49
C TYR A 34 -20.77 7.80 -9.08
N LYS A 35 -20.58 6.80 -8.22
CA LYS A 35 -19.84 6.98 -6.94
C LYS A 35 -18.41 7.43 -7.19
N ILE A 36 -17.73 6.83 -8.18
CA ILE A 36 -16.37 7.25 -8.57
C ILE A 36 -16.39 8.70 -9.07
N ALA A 37 -17.32 9.03 -9.97
CA ALA A 37 -17.45 10.39 -10.52
C ALA A 37 -17.76 11.44 -9.43
N ALA A 38 -18.66 11.12 -8.48
CA ALA A 38 -18.98 11.97 -7.35
C ALA A 38 -17.78 12.19 -6.44
N HIS A 39 -17.07 11.13 -6.10
CA HIS A 39 -15.85 11.19 -5.28
C HIS A 39 -14.77 12.05 -5.93
N ALA A 40 -14.50 11.84 -7.22
CA ALA A 40 -13.57 12.68 -7.98
C ALA A 40 -13.98 14.16 -8.01
N SER A 41 -15.29 14.42 -8.10
CA SER A 41 -15.84 15.79 -8.04
C SER A 41 -15.63 16.43 -6.68
N ASP A 42 -15.82 15.68 -5.59
CA ASP A 42 -15.61 16.15 -4.23
C ASP A 42 -14.14 16.44 -3.94
N LEU A 43 -13.23 15.62 -4.47
CA LEU A 43 -11.79 15.91 -4.44
C LEU A 43 -11.47 17.20 -5.19
N GLY A 44 -12.03 17.36 -6.38
CA GLY A 44 -11.85 18.59 -7.19
C GLY A 44 -12.37 19.86 -6.52
N LYS A 45 -13.44 19.75 -5.74
CA LYS A 45 -13.99 20.86 -4.90
C LYS A 45 -13.19 21.09 -3.61
N GLY A 46 -12.25 20.23 -3.27
CA GLY A 46 -11.52 20.29 -2.01
C GLY A 46 -12.35 19.87 -0.79
N HIS A 47 -13.35 19.00 -0.98
CA HIS A 47 -14.17 18.53 0.13
C HIS A 47 -13.34 17.67 1.11
N PRO A 48 -13.26 18.06 2.40
CA PRO A 48 -12.34 17.44 3.34
C PRO A 48 -12.62 15.95 3.59
N ALA A 49 -13.88 15.54 3.57
CA ALA A 49 -14.25 14.14 3.78
C ALA A 49 -13.74 13.20 2.67
N ALA A 50 -13.69 13.68 1.41
CA ALA A 50 -13.17 12.92 0.29
C ALA A 50 -11.68 12.63 0.49
N LYS A 51 -10.90 13.64 0.86
CA LYS A 51 -9.48 13.50 1.15
C LYS A 51 -9.21 12.59 2.35
N LEU A 52 -9.96 12.73 3.43
CA LEU A 52 -9.81 11.89 4.62
C LEU A 52 -10.03 10.41 4.29
N ARG A 53 -11.02 10.11 3.46
CA ARG A 53 -11.28 8.74 2.99
C ARG A 53 -10.10 8.18 2.19
N ASP A 54 -9.56 8.96 1.25
CA ASP A 54 -8.44 8.53 0.41
C ASP A 54 -7.15 8.33 1.22
N ASP A 55 -6.91 9.21 2.19
CA ASP A 55 -5.79 9.08 3.12
C ASP A 55 -5.93 7.81 3.98
N ALA A 56 -7.15 7.50 4.45
CA ALA A 56 -7.43 6.28 5.21
C ALA A 56 -7.25 5.02 4.36
N LEU A 57 -7.76 5.02 3.12
CA LEU A 57 -7.59 3.92 2.18
C LEU A 57 -6.11 3.69 1.83
N SER A 58 -5.38 4.76 1.56
CA SER A 58 -3.95 4.71 1.24
C SER A 58 -3.14 4.15 2.41
N ARG A 59 -3.47 4.55 3.64
CA ARG A 59 -2.84 4.01 4.87
C ARG A 59 -3.15 2.52 5.04
N ALA A 60 -4.41 2.12 4.91
CA ALA A 60 -4.81 0.72 5.00
C ALA A 60 -4.07 -0.14 3.97
N ARG A 61 -3.94 0.37 2.73
CA ARG A 61 -3.20 -0.30 1.66
C ARG A 61 -1.71 -0.41 1.96
N PHE A 62 -1.10 0.64 2.47
CA PHE A 62 0.33 0.67 2.80
C PHE A 62 0.68 -0.30 3.94
N GLU A 63 -0.24 -0.46 4.90
CA GLU A 63 -0.10 -1.34 6.06
C GLU A 63 -0.62 -2.77 5.80
N PHE A 64 -1.06 -3.07 4.58
CA PHE A 64 -1.64 -4.36 4.19
C PHE A 64 -2.86 -4.78 5.04
N ARG A 65 -3.64 -3.82 5.49
CA ARG A 65 -4.90 -4.04 6.21
C ARG A 65 -6.04 -4.25 5.20
N TRP A 66 -6.14 -5.47 4.67
CA TRP A 66 -7.01 -5.81 3.55
C TRP A 66 -8.49 -5.56 3.82
N GLU A 67 -9.01 -5.98 4.97
CA GLU A 67 -10.42 -5.77 5.31
C GLU A 67 -10.77 -4.26 5.39
N ASP A 68 -9.89 -3.45 5.95
CA ASP A 68 -10.08 -2.00 5.97
C ASP A 68 -10.04 -1.42 4.56
N GLN A 69 -9.14 -1.91 3.70
CA GLN A 69 -9.05 -1.50 2.31
C GLN A 69 -10.33 -1.85 1.54
N PHE A 70 -10.90 -3.04 1.75
CA PHE A 70 -12.15 -3.43 1.11
C PHE A 70 -13.31 -2.55 1.60
N ASN A 71 -13.45 -2.36 2.90
CA ASN A 71 -14.51 -1.55 3.50
C ASN A 71 -14.45 -0.07 3.08
N LEU A 72 -13.26 0.46 2.85
CA LEU A 72 -13.05 1.83 2.35
C LEU A 72 -13.18 1.94 0.83
N SER A 73 -13.24 0.84 0.08
CA SER A 73 -13.38 0.87 -1.37
C SER A 73 -14.78 1.36 -1.81
N LEU A 74 -14.91 1.78 -3.06
CA LEU A 74 -16.20 2.20 -3.61
C LEU A 74 -17.12 1.01 -3.94
N ASP A 75 -16.53 -0.16 -4.17
CA ASP A 75 -17.20 -1.45 -4.35
C ASP A 75 -16.47 -2.53 -3.55
N PRO A 76 -16.80 -2.70 -2.26
CA PRO A 76 -16.14 -3.67 -1.37
C PRO A 76 -16.21 -5.12 -1.84
N GLU A 77 -17.36 -5.51 -2.39
CA GLU A 77 -17.58 -6.89 -2.87
C GLU A 77 -16.66 -7.23 -4.03
N THR A 78 -16.60 -6.35 -5.04
CA THR A 78 -15.74 -6.55 -6.21
C THR A 78 -14.27 -6.43 -5.85
N ALA A 79 -13.90 -5.52 -4.94
CA ALA A 79 -12.54 -5.39 -4.45
C ALA A 79 -12.05 -6.68 -3.79
N LYS A 80 -12.86 -7.27 -2.91
CA LYS A 80 -12.56 -8.55 -2.25
C LYS A 80 -12.47 -9.70 -3.25
N LEU A 81 -13.42 -9.76 -4.19
CA LEU A 81 -13.45 -10.79 -5.22
C LEU A 81 -12.18 -10.77 -6.08
N PHE A 82 -11.73 -9.61 -6.52
CA PHE A 82 -10.51 -9.49 -7.30
C PHE A 82 -9.25 -9.84 -6.50
N HIS A 83 -9.20 -9.44 -5.25
CA HIS A 83 -8.10 -9.81 -4.36
C HIS A 83 -8.04 -11.33 -4.17
N ASP A 84 -9.16 -11.97 -3.87
CA ASP A 84 -9.23 -13.39 -3.57
C ASP A 84 -9.04 -14.27 -4.82
N ALA A 85 -9.49 -13.83 -5.99
CA ALA A 85 -9.39 -14.58 -7.24
C ALA A 85 -7.93 -14.87 -7.66
N THR A 86 -7.01 -13.99 -7.29
CA THR A 86 -5.60 -14.08 -7.66
C THR A 86 -4.72 -14.71 -6.57
N LEU A 87 -5.27 -14.97 -5.39
CA LEU A 87 -4.58 -15.53 -4.23
C LEU A 87 -5.23 -16.86 -3.81
N PRO A 88 -4.86 -18.00 -4.42
CA PRO A 88 -5.57 -19.27 -4.27
C PRO A 88 -5.45 -19.90 -2.87
N LYS A 89 -4.51 -19.46 -2.03
CA LYS A 89 -4.32 -19.96 -0.68
C LYS A 89 -4.80 -18.94 0.35
N ASP A 90 -5.58 -19.37 1.33
CA ASP A 90 -6.14 -18.48 2.36
C ASP A 90 -5.06 -17.72 3.15
N ALA A 91 -3.91 -18.35 3.41
CA ALA A 91 -2.77 -17.68 4.03
C ALA A 91 -2.23 -16.49 3.19
N HIS A 92 -2.38 -16.53 1.87
CA HIS A 92 -1.94 -15.44 0.99
C HIS A 92 -2.91 -14.25 1.02
N LYS A 93 -4.20 -14.49 1.31
CA LYS A 93 -5.23 -13.45 1.36
C LYS A 93 -5.02 -12.45 2.50
N VAL A 94 -4.33 -12.86 3.55
CA VAL A 94 -3.96 -12.00 4.70
C VAL A 94 -2.48 -11.63 4.72
N ALA A 95 -1.73 -11.98 3.69
CA ALA A 95 -0.29 -11.74 3.63
C ALA A 95 0.05 -10.27 3.38
N HIS A 96 1.25 -9.88 3.78
CA HIS A 96 1.79 -8.53 3.59
C HIS A 96 2.36 -8.33 2.18
N PHE A 97 1.60 -8.71 1.18
CA PHE A 97 1.86 -8.43 -0.25
C PHE A 97 0.57 -8.59 -1.05
N CYS A 98 0.47 -7.99 -2.22
CA CYS A 98 -0.65 -8.19 -3.12
C CYS A 98 -0.27 -9.10 -4.29
N SER A 99 -1.28 -9.66 -4.96
CA SER A 99 -1.11 -10.55 -6.12
C SER A 99 -0.42 -9.90 -7.30
N MET A 100 -0.50 -8.57 -7.43
CA MET A 100 0.06 -7.83 -8.55
C MET A 100 1.59 -7.89 -8.57
N CYS A 101 2.24 -7.63 -7.44
CA CYS A 101 3.70 -7.56 -7.33
C CYS A 101 4.31 -8.85 -6.73
N GLY A 102 3.52 -9.62 -6.00
CA GLY A 102 3.99 -10.78 -5.25
C GLY A 102 4.91 -10.43 -4.06
N PRO A 103 5.42 -11.45 -3.36
CA PRO A 103 6.10 -11.25 -2.08
C PRO A 103 7.48 -10.58 -2.18
N LYS A 104 8.13 -10.65 -3.34
CA LYS A 104 9.53 -10.20 -3.51
C LYS A 104 9.67 -8.82 -4.17
N PHE A 105 8.63 -8.35 -4.86
CA PHE A 105 8.70 -7.12 -5.67
C PHE A 105 7.69 -6.05 -5.25
N CYS A 106 7.02 -6.21 -4.11
CA CYS A 106 6.11 -5.21 -3.60
C CYS A 106 6.89 -4.02 -3.04
N SER A 107 6.79 -2.86 -3.71
CA SER A 107 7.48 -1.63 -3.29
C SER A 107 7.06 -1.18 -1.88
N MET A 108 5.80 -1.37 -1.51
CA MET A 108 5.31 -1.04 -0.16
C MET A 108 5.94 -1.94 0.91
N LYS A 109 6.05 -3.25 0.64
CA LYS A 109 6.72 -4.19 1.54
C LYS A 109 8.20 -3.85 1.68
N ILE A 110 8.90 -3.63 0.57
CA ILE A 110 10.31 -3.23 0.57
C ILE A 110 10.50 -1.94 1.37
N THR A 111 9.64 -0.94 1.16
CA THR A 111 9.69 0.32 1.92
C THR A 111 9.45 0.10 3.42
N ALA A 112 8.52 -0.77 3.79
CA ALA A 112 8.26 -1.11 5.19
C ALA A 112 9.48 -1.81 5.82
N ASP A 113 10.04 -2.80 5.14
CA ASP A 113 11.22 -3.53 5.58
C ASP A 113 12.44 -2.60 5.74
N VAL A 114 12.67 -1.67 4.79
CA VAL A 114 13.73 -0.66 4.89
C VAL A 114 13.51 0.30 6.06
N ARG A 115 12.28 0.75 6.30
CA ARG A 115 11.95 1.61 7.44
C ARG A 115 12.17 0.90 8.78
N GLU A 116 11.76 -0.36 8.88
CA GLU A 116 11.99 -1.17 10.07
C GLU A 116 13.49 -1.37 10.33
N TYR A 117 14.25 -1.67 9.29
CA TYR A 117 15.70 -1.77 9.37
C TYR A 117 16.35 -0.45 9.78
N ALA A 118 15.94 0.67 9.17
CA ALA A 118 16.45 2.00 9.52
C ALA A 118 16.09 2.40 10.95
N ALA A 119 14.91 2.04 11.46
CA ALA A 119 14.51 2.28 12.84
C ALA A 119 15.41 1.52 13.83
N LYS A 120 15.77 0.28 13.50
CA LYS A 120 16.74 -0.51 14.29
C LYS A 120 18.14 0.10 14.28
N LEU A 121 18.56 0.68 13.14
CA LEU A 121 19.87 1.36 13.03
C LEU A 121 19.89 2.74 13.71
N ASN A 122 18.75 3.43 13.77
CA ASN A 122 18.63 4.74 14.42
C ASN A 122 18.58 4.67 15.95
N ASP A 123 18.56 3.48 16.53
CA ASP A 123 18.88 3.32 17.94
C ASP A 123 20.39 3.56 18.09
N LYS A 124 20.72 4.83 18.39
CA LYS A 124 22.11 5.31 18.47
C LYS A 124 22.94 4.53 19.48
N GLU A 125 22.31 4.02 20.54
CA GLU A 125 22.99 3.24 21.57
C GLU A 125 23.38 1.85 21.05
N ILE A 126 22.50 1.18 20.32
CA ILE A 126 22.78 -0.13 19.70
C ILE A 126 23.85 0.01 18.62
N GLY A 127 23.73 1.03 17.77
CA GLY A 127 24.70 1.28 16.70
C GLY A 127 26.10 1.62 17.25
N MET A 128 26.17 2.47 18.27
CA MET A 128 27.44 2.84 18.91
C MET A 128 28.05 1.68 19.69
N ALA A 129 27.24 0.88 20.39
CA ALA A 129 27.72 -0.30 21.10
C ALA A 129 28.31 -1.33 20.13
N ALA A 130 27.58 -1.66 19.05
CA ALA A 130 28.05 -2.59 18.03
C ALA A 130 29.34 -2.12 17.34
N MET A 131 29.46 -0.83 17.04
CA MET A 131 30.69 -0.27 16.49
C MET A 131 31.83 -0.22 17.51
N SER A 132 31.53 0.04 18.77
CA SER A 132 32.53 -0.01 19.85
C SER A 132 33.08 -1.40 20.04
N ASP A 133 32.24 -2.41 20.05
CA ASP A 133 32.64 -3.81 20.18
C ASP A 133 33.48 -4.27 18.99
N LYS A 134 33.03 -3.95 17.78
CA LYS A 134 33.79 -4.21 16.55
C LYS A 134 35.15 -3.50 16.53
N PHE A 135 35.21 -2.27 17.01
CA PHE A 135 36.47 -1.53 17.16
C PHE A 135 37.43 -2.21 18.17
N LYS A 136 36.92 -2.71 19.29
CA LYS A 136 37.69 -3.45 20.27
C LYS A 136 38.20 -4.79 19.72
N GLU A 137 37.36 -5.54 19.04
CA GLU A 137 37.72 -6.81 18.39
C GLU A 137 38.80 -6.64 17.32
N MET A 138 38.80 -5.51 16.62
CA MET A 138 39.81 -5.17 15.60
C MET A 138 41.10 -4.57 16.20
N GLY A 139 41.25 -4.59 17.53
CA GLY A 139 42.48 -4.16 18.22
C GLY A 139 42.56 -2.67 18.48
N GLY A 140 41.46 -1.93 18.41
CA GLY A 140 41.37 -0.51 18.82
C GLY A 140 42.13 0.46 17.89
N GLN A 141 42.41 0.07 16.64
CA GLN A 141 43.11 0.91 15.68
C GLN A 141 42.16 1.53 14.67
N VAL A 142 42.32 2.83 14.42
CA VAL A 142 41.48 3.61 13.48
C VAL A 142 41.78 3.24 12.02
N TYR A 143 43.02 2.81 11.75
CA TYR A 143 43.44 2.37 10.40
C TYR A 143 43.69 0.86 10.44
N LEU A 144 42.93 0.12 9.66
CA LEU A 144 43.06 -1.32 9.50
C LEU A 144 43.89 -1.61 8.25
N ASP A 145 44.77 -2.59 8.35
CA ASP A 145 45.51 -3.09 7.21
C ASP A 145 44.54 -3.71 6.19
N ALA A 146 44.70 -3.35 4.91
CA ALA A 146 43.79 -3.75 3.83
C ALA A 146 43.67 -5.26 3.68
N GLU A 147 44.68 -6.03 4.08
CA GLU A 147 44.66 -7.47 4.06
C GLU A 147 43.77 -8.08 5.14
N LYS A 148 43.74 -7.53 6.35
CA LYS A 148 42.87 -7.96 7.44
C LYS A 148 41.39 -7.70 7.17
N VAL A 149 41.06 -6.61 6.46
CA VAL A 149 39.68 -6.30 6.05
C VAL A 149 39.18 -7.29 5.00
N LYS A 150 40.04 -7.75 4.09
CA LYS A 150 39.67 -8.74 3.08
C LYS A 150 39.41 -10.13 3.67
N GLU A 151 40.10 -10.52 4.72
CA GLU A 151 39.90 -11.80 5.41
C GLU A 151 38.59 -11.82 6.21
N SER A 152 38.24 -10.73 6.91
CA SER A 152 37.01 -10.66 7.69
C SER A 152 35.74 -10.65 6.79
N ASN A 153 35.82 -10.16 5.58
CA ASN A 153 34.71 -10.19 4.61
C ASN A 153 34.51 -11.57 3.93
N LYS A 154 35.51 -12.45 3.96
CA LYS A 154 35.39 -13.81 3.46
C LYS A 154 34.64 -14.76 4.39
N THR A 155 34.51 -14.45 5.64
CA THR A 155 33.80 -15.26 6.66
C THR A 155 32.32 -14.91 6.82
N LEU A 156 31.81 -13.91 6.08
CA LEU A 156 30.42 -13.43 6.10
C LEU A 156 29.64 -13.73 4.82
N GLY A 157 30.20 -14.55 3.93
CA GLY A 157 29.58 -14.99 2.67
C GLY A 157 29.03 -16.41 2.72
#